data_28717c5d0efd59701b072b171f289fc4
#
_entry.id   28717c5d0efd59701b072b171f289fc4
#
_cell.length_a   1.000
_cell.length_b   1.000
_cell.length_c   1.000
_cell.angle_alpha   90.00
_cell.angle_beta   90.00
_cell.angle_gamma   90.00
#
_symmetry.space_group_name_H-M   'P 1'
#
loop_
_entity.id
_entity.type
_entity.pdbx_description
1 polymer ?
#
loop_
_entity_poly.entity_id
_entity_poly.type
_entity_poly.pdbx_seq_one_letter_code
_entity_poly.pdbx_strand_id
1 'polypeptide(L)'
;MIDSHAHLDMIERPTTEVVADAEQASVHRVLTIGIDGSSCRVALQLAEDFPQVRVAIGRHPNAATGFDDADRAELAALAAHHDCAAIGETGLDYYREGAPKPDQARAFTAQLELARELDKPVVIHTRAAEDDTLDLLATHADGLRVILHCFSMPDRLDECLGRGYWISFAGNVTFPKAPELREAAARVPAHRLLVETDSPFLAPQPVRGKPNEPRHVVATARLVAEARGVDFATVEADVERNAAALFGW
;
A
#
# COMPACT_ATOMS: atom_id res chain seq x y z
N MET A 1 -3.60 6.03 14.98
CA MET A 1 -3.42 6.12 13.51
C MET A 1 -2.65 4.91 13.00
N ILE A 2 -2.87 4.52 11.74
CA ILE A 2 -2.19 3.42 11.03
C ILE A 2 -1.50 3.98 9.80
N ASP A 3 -0.30 3.45 9.48
CA ASP A 3 0.34 3.61 8.17
C ASP A 3 0.10 2.33 7.35
N SER A 4 -0.71 2.42 6.31
CA SER A 4 -1.13 1.25 5.52
C SER A 4 -0.13 0.82 4.45
N HIS A 5 1.02 1.49 4.30
CA HIS A 5 2.08 1.13 3.35
C HIS A 5 3.40 1.84 3.65
N ALA A 6 4.41 1.09 4.06
CA ALA A 6 5.76 1.58 4.30
C ALA A 6 6.80 0.50 3.97
N HIS A 7 7.98 0.87 3.46
CA HIS A 7 9.11 -0.02 3.26
C HIS A 7 10.11 0.17 4.40
N LEU A 8 9.87 -0.47 5.55
CA LEU A 8 10.69 -0.28 6.76
C LEU A 8 12.14 -0.72 6.55
N ASP A 9 12.37 -1.73 5.72
CA ASP A 9 13.69 -2.24 5.35
C ASP A 9 14.53 -1.26 4.49
N MET A 10 13.88 -0.27 3.87
CA MET A 10 14.53 0.74 3.04
C MET A 10 14.82 2.04 3.80
N ILE A 11 14.38 2.17 5.06
CA ILE A 11 14.65 3.36 5.88
C ILE A 11 16.05 3.22 6.49
N GLU A 12 16.93 4.20 6.26
CA GLU A 12 18.33 4.13 6.69
C GLU A 12 18.51 4.17 8.23
N ARG A 13 17.51 4.71 8.97
CA ARG A 13 17.53 4.76 10.44
C ARG A 13 17.25 3.38 11.05
N PRO A 14 17.75 3.10 12.28
CA PRO A 14 17.39 1.89 13.00
C PRO A 14 15.87 1.75 13.15
N THR A 15 15.31 0.59 12.78
CA THR A 15 13.86 0.35 12.83
C THR A 15 13.28 0.55 14.23
N THR A 16 14.04 0.24 15.27
CA THR A 16 13.66 0.50 16.68
C THR A 16 13.36 1.97 16.95
N GLU A 17 14.14 2.89 16.37
CA GLU A 17 13.92 4.33 16.49
C GLU A 17 12.73 4.79 15.65
N VAL A 18 12.64 4.28 14.40
CA VAL A 18 11.54 4.61 13.48
C VAL A 18 10.19 4.22 14.05
N VAL A 19 10.10 3.02 14.62
CA VAL A 19 8.88 2.51 15.24
C VAL A 19 8.55 3.28 16.54
N ALA A 20 9.54 3.60 17.37
CA ALA A 20 9.34 4.41 18.57
C ALA A 20 8.86 5.84 18.24
N ASP A 21 9.41 6.46 17.19
CA ASP A 21 8.98 7.78 16.72
C ASP A 21 7.56 7.74 16.13
N ALA A 22 7.20 6.66 15.45
CA ALA A 22 5.84 6.43 14.95
C ALA A 22 4.84 6.36 16.12
N GLU A 23 5.16 5.60 17.17
CA GLU A 23 4.31 5.47 18.35
C GLU A 23 4.16 6.82 19.09
N GLN A 24 5.22 7.60 19.25
CA GLN A 24 5.17 8.96 19.81
C GLN A 24 4.27 9.90 18.98
N ALA A 25 4.17 9.67 17.67
CA ALA A 25 3.26 10.40 16.79
C ALA A 25 1.83 9.79 16.76
N SER A 26 1.51 8.87 17.66
CA SER A 26 0.24 8.12 17.70
C SER A 26 -0.02 7.23 16.47
N VAL A 27 1.04 6.78 15.81
CA VAL A 27 0.96 5.76 14.75
C VAL A 27 1.28 4.41 15.39
N HIS A 28 0.24 3.63 15.67
CA HIS A 28 0.31 2.41 16.48
C HIS A 28 0.46 1.13 15.65
N ARG A 29 0.30 1.24 14.33
CA ARG A 29 0.36 0.09 13.41
C ARG A 29 0.95 0.52 12.07
N VAL A 30 1.77 -0.37 11.49
CA VAL A 30 2.41 -0.17 10.20
C VAL A 30 2.31 -1.46 9.40
N LEU A 31 1.82 -1.36 8.16
CA LEU A 31 1.95 -2.43 7.17
C LEU A 31 3.28 -2.23 6.44
N THR A 32 4.27 -3.09 6.70
CA THR A 32 5.52 -3.08 5.94
C THR A 32 5.42 -3.95 4.70
N ILE A 33 6.10 -3.56 3.64
CA ILE A 33 5.90 -4.11 2.30
C ILE A 33 7.15 -4.82 1.83
N GLY A 34 7.04 -6.11 1.51
CA GLY A 34 8.05 -6.83 0.76
C GLY A 34 7.83 -6.70 -0.75
N ILE A 35 8.90 -6.53 -1.50
CA ILE A 35 8.86 -6.32 -2.96
C ILE A 35 9.52 -7.44 -3.76
N ASP A 36 10.22 -8.33 -3.08
CA ASP A 36 10.87 -9.54 -3.59
C ASP A 36 11.08 -10.57 -2.47
N GLY A 37 11.60 -11.77 -2.79
CA GLY A 37 11.79 -12.81 -1.80
C GLY A 37 12.72 -12.43 -0.63
N SER A 38 13.72 -11.59 -0.88
CA SER A 38 14.66 -11.11 0.15
C SER A 38 14.00 -10.12 1.10
N SER A 39 13.40 -9.07 0.57
CA SER A 39 12.72 -8.03 1.35
C SER A 39 11.50 -8.59 2.08
N CYS A 40 10.77 -9.56 1.50
CA CYS A 40 9.69 -10.25 2.19
C CYS A 40 10.17 -10.98 3.46
N ARG A 41 11.32 -11.63 3.43
CA ARG A 41 11.90 -12.28 4.63
C ARG A 41 12.31 -11.26 5.69
N VAL A 42 12.92 -10.14 5.26
CA VAL A 42 13.27 -9.05 6.19
C VAL A 42 12.01 -8.46 6.81
N ALA A 43 10.97 -8.21 6.00
CA ALA A 43 9.69 -7.68 6.50
C ALA A 43 9.02 -8.61 7.51
N LEU A 44 9.06 -9.93 7.31
CA LEU A 44 8.55 -10.91 8.28
C LEU A 44 9.36 -10.88 9.58
N GLN A 45 10.69 -10.79 9.51
CA GLN A 45 11.52 -10.65 10.72
C GLN A 45 11.17 -9.37 11.49
N LEU A 46 10.92 -8.26 10.78
CA LEU A 46 10.48 -7.02 11.44
C LEU A 46 9.12 -7.16 12.11
N ALA A 47 8.20 -7.94 11.54
CA ALA A 47 6.91 -8.19 12.19
C ALA A 47 7.04 -9.09 13.44
N GLU A 48 7.98 -10.03 13.45
CA GLU A 48 8.30 -10.81 14.65
C GLU A 48 8.93 -9.96 15.76
N ASP A 49 9.80 -9.00 15.39
CA ASP A 49 10.50 -8.12 16.32
C ASP A 49 9.60 -6.99 16.88
N PHE A 50 8.58 -6.56 16.12
CA PHE A 50 7.73 -5.42 16.44
C PHE A 50 6.24 -5.78 16.32
N PRO A 51 5.50 -5.99 17.41
CA PRO A 51 4.11 -6.46 17.40
C PRO A 51 3.11 -5.48 16.74
N GLN A 52 3.50 -4.22 16.55
CA GLN A 52 2.72 -3.22 15.82
C GLN A 52 2.90 -3.29 14.30
N VAL A 53 3.80 -4.14 13.80
CA VAL A 53 4.09 -4.31 12.37
C VAL A 53 3.38 -5.54 11.83
N ARG A 54 2.76 -5.42 10.66
CA ARG A 54 2.26 -6.52 9.81
C ARG A 54 2.90 -6.40 8.44
N VAL A 55 2.79 -7.45 7.63
CA VAL A 55 3.50 -7.56 6.35
C VAL A 55 2.55 -7.76 5.20
N ALA A 56 2.82 -7.09 4.07
CA ALA A 56 2.35 -7.51 2.76
C ALA A 56 3.49 -8.24 2.04
N ILE A 57 3.20 -9.41 1.50
CA ILE A 57 4.16 -10.29 0.81
C ILE A 57 3.86 -10.29 -0.68
N GLY A 58 4.84 -9.87 -1.49
CA GLY A 58 4.64 -9.82 -2.92
C GLY A 58 5.90 -9.69 -3.77
N ARG A 59 5.69 -9.62 -5.05
CA ARG A 59 6.68 -9.33 -6.08
C ARG A 59 6.27 -8.07 -6.80
N HIS A 60 6.98 -6.99 -6.52
CA HIS A 60 6.78 -5.68 -7.18
C HIS A 60 6.98 -5.79 -8.71
N PRO A 61 6.23 -5.07 -9.54
CA PRO A 61 6.37 -5.14 -11.00
C PRO A 61 7.80 -4.94 -11.50
N ASN A 62 8.59 -4.08 -10.89
CA ASN A 62 9.99 -3.88 -11.30
C ASN A 62 10.92 -5.06 -10.95
N ALA A 63 10.51 -5.94 -10.04
CA ALA A 63 11.25 -7.15 -9.65
C ALA A 63 10.70 -8.44 -10.31
N ALA A 64 9.76 -8.32 -11.25
CA ALA A 64 9.03 -9.45 -11.83
C ALA A 64 9.73 -10.13 -13.00
N THR A 65 10.97 -9.75 -13.35
CA THR A 65 11.71 -10.38 -14.44
C THR A 65 11.81 -11.90 -14.25
N GLY A 66 11.36 -12.66 -15.25
CA GLY A 66 11.43 -14.12 -15.25
C GLY A 66 10.53 -14.80 -14.22
N PHE A 67 9.56 -14.10 -13.61
CA PHE A 67 8.65 -14.67 -12.61
C PHE A 67 8.03 -15.98 -13.09
N ASP A 68 8.14 -17.04 -12.29
CA ASP A 68 7.71 -18.39 -12.62
C ASP A 68 6.96 -19.08 -11.44
N ASP A 69 6.66 -20.38 -11.60
CA ASP A 69 5.97 -21.18 -10.59
C ASP A 69 6.78 -21.37 -9.30
N ALA A 70 8.11 -21.32 -9.37
CA ALA A 70 8.97 -21.40 -8.19
C ALA A 70 8.89 -20.10 -7.37
N ASP A 71 8.89 -18.94 -8.04
CA ASP A 71 8.67 -17.65 -7.41
C ASP A 71 7.28 -17.60 -6.72
N ARG A 72 6.24 -18.09 -7.43
CA ARG A 72 4.89 -18.18 -6.86
C ARG A 72 4.83 -19.06 -5.62
N ALA A 73 5.50 -20.23 -5.67
CA ALA A 73 5.56 -21.15 -4.53
C ALA A 73 6.31 -20.54 -3.34
N GLU A 74 7.40 -19.80 -3.60
CA GLU A 74 8.11 -19.04 -2.57
C GLU A 74 7.19 -18.01 -1.90
N LEU A 75 6.49 -17.19 -2.69
CA LEU A 75 5.55 -16.21 -2.16
C LEU A 75 4.44 -16.86 -1.34
N ALA A 76 3.89 -17.98 -1.80
CA ALA A 76 2.86 -18.73 -1.07
C ALA A 76 3.38 -19.22 0.29
N ALA A 77 4.62 -19.75 0.34
CA ALA A 77 5.24 -20.20 1.58
C ALA A 77 5.46 -19.05 2.57
N LEU A 78 5.94 -17.90 2.11
CA LEU A 78 6.12 -16.69 2.93
C LEU A 78 4.78 -16.11 3.40
N ALA A 79 3.78 -16.08 2.52
CA ALA A 79 2.45 -15.53 2.82
C ALA A 79 1.62 -16.41 3.77
N ALA A 80 2.05 -17.66 4.02
CA ALA A 80 1.45 -18.52 5.04
C ALA A 80 1.79 -18.08 6.48
N HIS A 81 2.76 -17.17 6.67
CA HIS A 81 3.10 -16.64 7.98
C HIS A 81 1.92 -15.88 8.60
N HIS A 82 1.75 -16.00 9.93
CA HIS A 82 0.61 -15.39 10.64
C HIS A 82 0.61 -13.85 10.58
N ASP A 83 1.79 -13.22 10.46
CA ASP A 83 1.92 -11.76 10.33
C ASP A 83 1.75 -11.26 8.89
N CYS A 84 1.62 -12.16 7.91
CA CYS A 84 1.24 -11.75 6.56
C CYS A 84 -0.22 -11.33 6.52
N ALA A 85 -0.47 -10.05 6.39
CA ALA A 85 -1.81 -9.44 6.39
C ALA A 85 -2.37 -9.20 4.97
N ALA A 86 -1.52 -9.17 3.94
CA ALA A 86 -1.90 -8.90 2.57
C ALA A 86 -0.96 -9.55 1.57
N ILE A 87 -1.40 -9.75 0.34
CA ILE A 87 -0.55 -10.03 -0.82
C ILE A 87 -0.21 -8.71 -1.50
N GLY A 88 1.03 -8.54 -1.86
CA GLY A 88 1.56 -7.32 -2.49
C GLY A 88 2.88 -6.87 -1.82
N GLU A 89 3.48 -5.88 -2.41
CA GLU A 89 3.02 -5.01 -3.48
C GLU A 89 3.14 -5.72 -4.83
N THR A 90 2.09 -5.65 -5.64
CA THR A 90 2.04 -6.23 -6.98
C THR A 90 1.27 -5.31 -7.94
N GLY A 91 1.39 -5.50 -9.24
CA GLY A 91 0.72 -4.66 -10.21
C GLY A 91 1.59 -4.37 -11.44
N LEU A 92 1.47 -3.15 -11.98
CA LEU A 92 2.17 -2.72 -13.20
C LEU A 92 2.88 -1.37 -13.03
N ASP A 93 4.10 -1.27 -13.54
CA ASP A 93 4.88 -0.02 -13.62
C ASP A 93 5.51 0.08 -15.00
N TYR A 94 4.98 1.01 -15.82
CA TYR A 94 5.51 1.28 -17.16
C TYR A 94 6.36 2.55 -17.20
N TYR A 95 6.54 3.19 -16.07
CA TYR A 95 7.37 4.38 -15.95
C TYR A 95 8.86 4.04 -15.77
N ARG A 96 9.15 2.99 -15.00
CA ARG A 96 10.53 2.56 -14.75
C ARG A 96 10.95 1.48 -15.73
N GLU A 97 12.23 1.47 -16.10
CA GLU A 97 12.87 0.36 -16.81
C GLU A 97 13.13 -0.77 -15.80
N GLY A 98 12.07 -1.53 -15.50
CA GLY A 98 12.10 -2.70 -14.61
C GLY A 98 11.93 -3.99 -15.43
N ALA A 99 11.09 -4.91 -14.94
CA ALA A 99 10.78 -6.14 -15.65
C ALA A 99 10.00 -5.88 -16.95
N PRO A 100 10.10 -6.75 -17.97
CA PRO A 100 9.27 -6.69 -19.17
C PRO A 100 7.79 -6.73 -18.84
N LYS A 101 6.96 -5.98 -19.59
CA LYS A 101 5.49 -5.93 -19.38
C LYS A 101 4.82 -7.31 -19.30
N PRO A 102 5.16 -8.31 -20.16
CA PRO A 102 4.57 -9.63 -20.02
C PRO A 102 4.91 -10.34 -18.70
N ASP A 103 6.11 -10.11 -18.16
CA ASP A 103 6.53 -10.68 -16.89
C ASP A 103 5.80 -10.01 -15.72
N GLN A 104 5.64 -8.67 -15.78
CA GLN A 104 4.83 -7.93 -14.82
C GLN A 104 3.38 -8.44 -14.80
N ALA A 105 2.74 -8.57 -15.96
CA ALA A 105 1.36 -9.05 -16.07
C ALA A 105 1.21 -10.50 -15.54
N ARG A 106 2.17 -11.39 -15.85
CA ARG A 106 2.19 -12.77 -15.34
C ARG A 106 2.32 -12.79 -13.82
N ALA A 107 3.27 -12.05 -13.26
CA ALA A 107 3.46 -11.96 -11.82
C ALA A 107 2.25 -11.36 -11.11
N PHE A 108 1.63 -10.33 -11.69
CA PHE A 108 0.43 -9.70 -11.16
C PHE A 108 -0.74 -10.68 -11.11
N THR A 109 -1.06 -11.36 -12.22
CA THR A 109 -2.13 -12.36 -12.29
C THR A 109 -1.93 -13.48 -11.27
N ALA A 110 -0.73 -14.05 -11.19
CA ALA A 110 -0.40 -15.11 -10.25
C ALA A 110 -0.57 -14.68 -8.77
N GLN A 111 -0.29 -13.42 -8.46
CA GLN A 111 -0.47 -12.89 -7.10
C GLN A 111 -1.93 -12.56 -6.77
N LEU A 112 -2.76 -12.18 -7.76
CA LEU A 112 -4.21 -12.08 -7.57
C LEU A 112 -4.82 -13.46 -7.26
N GLU A 113 -4.39 -14.50 -7.96
CA GLU A 113 -4.80 -15.88 -7.68
C GLU A 113 -4.36 -16.32 -6.28
N LEU A 114 -3.12 -16.05 -5.89
CA LEU A 114 -2.61 -16.35 -4.55
C LEU A 114 -3.40 -15.61 -3.45
N ALA A 115 -3.74 -14.34 -3.65
CA ALA A 115 -4.56 -13.57 -2.72
C ALA A 115 -5.93 -14.22 -2.51
N ARG A 116 -6.54 -14.74 -3.58
CA ARG A 116 -7.82 -15.47 -3.51
C ARG A 116 -7.69 -16.78 -2.76
N GLU A 117 -6.66 -17.57 -3.06
CA GLU A 117 -6.38 -18.86 -2.39
C GLU A 117 -6.20 -18.71 -0.88
N LEU A 118 -5.57 -17.61 -0.46
CA LEU A 118 -5.26 -17.34 0.95
C LEU A 118 -6.30 -16.46 1.66
N ASP A 119 -7.35 -16.04 0.97
CA ASP A 119 -8.36 -15.06 1.45
C ASP A 119 -7.70 -13.80 2.03
N LYS A 120 -6.70 -13.26 1.36
CA LYS A 120 -5.99 -12.05 1.78
C LYS A 120 -6.35 -10.86 0.88
N PRO A 121 -6.37 -9.62 1.41
CA PRO A 121 -6.45 -8.42 0.59
C PRO A 121 -5.19 -8.31 -0.29
N VAL A 122 -5.32 -7.56 -1.40
CA VAL A 122 -4.20 -7.35 -2.31
C VAL A 122 -3.86 -5.85 -2.42
N VAL A 123 -2.57 -5.53 -2.29
CA VAL A 123 -2.03 -4.17 -2.39
C VAL A 123 -1.47 -3.96 -3.79
N ILE A 124 -2.07 -3.02 -4.52
CA ILE A 124 -1.83 -2.80 -5.95
C ILE A 124 -1.00 -1.55 -6.19
N HIS A 125 0.12 -1.76 -6.88
CA HIS A 125 0.91 -0.73 -7.51
C HIS A 125 0.42 -0.44 -8.93
N THR A 126 0.29 0.82 -9.29
CA THR A 126 0.09 1.20 -10.69
C THR A 126 0.82 2.50 -11.00
N ARG A 127 1.59 2.52 -12.08
CA ARG A 127 2.31 3.72 -12.52
C ARG A 127 2.48 3.73 -14.03
N ALA A 128 1.86 4.74 -14.70
CA ALA A 128 1.80 4.85 -16.15
C ALA A 128 1.25 3.57 -16.83
N ALA A 129 0.34 2.85 -16.13
CA ALA A 129 -0.21 1.55 -16.53
C ALA A 129 -1.69 1.39 -16.12
N GLU A 130 -2.41 2.51 -15.99
CA GLU A 130 -3.73 2.58 -15.38
C GLU A 130 -4.74 1.67 -16.10
N ASP A 131 -4.80 1.73 -17.42
CA ASP A 131 -5.75 0.95 -18.22
C ASP A 131 -5.46 -0.55 -18.10
N ASP A 132 -4.23 -0.99 -18.34
CA ASP A 132 -3.84 -2.41 -18.25
C ASP A 132 -4.04 -2.94 -16.81
N THR A 133 -3.76 -2.12 -15.78
CA THR A 133 -4.00 -2.50 -14.39
C THR A 133 -5.48 -2.72 -14.12
N LEU A 134 -6.35 -1.79 -14.54
CA LEU A 134 -7.79 -1.90 -14.33
C LEU A 134 -8.42 -3.04 -15.15
N ASP A 135 -7.90 -3.34 -16.34
CA ASP A 135 -8.34 -4.46 -17.17
C ASP A 135 -7.98 -5.82 -16.54
N LEU A 136 -6.75 -5.96 -16.02
CA LEU A 136 -6.34 -7.18 -15.29
C LEU A 136 -7.16 -7.35 -14.00
N LEU A 137 -7.39 -6.27 -13.25
CA LEU A 137 -8.24 -6.33 -12.06
C LEU A 137 -9.69 -6.69 -12.42
N ALA A 138 -10.23 -6.16 -13.53
CA ALA A 138 -11.58 -6.52 -13.99
C ALA A 138 -11.71 -8.01 -14.31
N THR A 139 -10.64 -8.59 -14.85
CA THR A 139 -10.62 -9.99 -15.29
C THR A 139 -10.33 -10.96 -14.13
N HIS A 140 -9.45 -10.59 -13.21
CA HIS A 140 -8.87 -11.52 -12.23
C HIS A 140 -9.17 -11.19 -10.76
N ALA A 141 -9.75 -10.01 -10.42
CA ALA A 141 -9.89 -9.59 -9.03
C ALA A 141 -11.33 -9.68 -8.49
N ASP A 142 -12.24 -10.39 -9.19
CA ASP A 142 -13.60 -10.57 -8.69
C ASP A 142 -13.60 -11.26 -7.31
N GLY A 143 -14.31 -10.64 -6.34
CA GLY A 143 -14.38 -11.08 -4.96
C GLY A 143 -13.16 -10.76 -4.10
N LEU A 144 -12.08 -10.19 -4.64
CA LEU A 144 -10.91 -9.78 -3.87
C LEU A 144 -11.12 -8.43 -3.18
N ARG A 145 -10.46 -8.27 -2.03
CA ARG A 145 -10.31 -6.99 -1.34
C ARG A 145 -9.11 -6.25 -1.92
N VAL A 146 -9.37 -5.41 -2.93
CA VAL A 146 -8.33 -4.66 -3.67
C VAL A 146 -8.05 -3.33 -3.00
N ILE A 147 -6.78 -3.04 -2.74
CA ILE A 147 -6.27 -1.77 -2.20
C ILE A 147 -5.40 -1.12 -3.27
N LEU A 148 -5.84 0.01 -3.82
CA LEU A 148 -5.02 0.83 -4.71
C LEU A 148 -4.15 1.72 -3.85
N HIS A 149 -2.88 1.31 -3.64
CA HIS A 149 -1.93 2.09 -2.87
C HIS A 149 -1.45 3.31 -3.65
N CYS A 150 -0.99 4.33 -2.95
CA CYS A 150 -0.47 5.57 -3.54
C CYS A 150 -1.33 6.09 -4.70
N PHE A 151 -2.65 6.14 -4.49
CA PHE A 151 -3.63 6.41 -5.55
C PHE A 151 -3.26 7.65 -6.37
N SER A 152 -3.13 7.46 -7.67
CA SER A 152 -2.67 8.48 -8.62
C SER A 152 -3.54 8.60 -9.89
N MET A 153 -4.73 8.00 -9.87
CA MET A 153 -5.67 7.94 -11.01
C MET A 153 -6.96 8.72 -10.73
N PRO A 154 -6.94 10.03 -10.43
CA PRO A 154 -8.15 10.77 -10.00
C PRO A 154 -9.28 10.69 -11.03
N ASP A 155 -8.97 10.65 -12.33
CA ASP A 155 -9.96 10.54 -13.42
C ASP A 155 -10.65 9.16 -13.47
N ARG A 156 -10.08 8.15 -12.85
CA ARG A 156 -10.64 6.78 -12.80
C ARG A 156 -11.27 6.46 -11.43
N LEU A 157 -11.39 7.45 -10.53
CA LEU A 157 -11.87 7.23 -9.16
C LEU A 157 -13.25 6.56 -9.12
N ASP A 158 -14.20 7.05 -9.92
CA ASP A 158 -15.57 6.53 -9.90
C ASP A 158 -15.64 5.07 -10.36
N GLU A 159 -14.82 4.69 -11.33
CA GLU A 159 -14.67 3.31 -11.76
C GLU A 159 -14.10 2.44 -10.64
N CYS A 160 -13.03 2.87 -9.99
CA CYS A 160 -12.40 2.14 -8.88
C CYS A 160 -13.39 1.96 -7.71
N LEU A 161 -14.11 2.99 -7.33
CA LEU A 161 -15.13 2.95 -6.29
C LEU A 161 -16.33 2.07 -6.69
N GLY A 162 -16.75 2.13 -7.95
CA GLY A 162 -17.82 1.28 -8.49
C GLY A 162 -17.48 -0.22 -8.44
N ARG A 163 -16.20 -0.56 -8.50
CA ARG A 163 -15.67 -1.93 -8.33
C ARG A 163 -15.44 -2.30 -6.85
N GLY A 164 -15.66 -1.37 -5.91
CA GLY A 164 -15.54 -1.60 -4.47
C GLY A 164 -14.10 -1.57 -3.95
N TYR A 165 -13.16 -0.99 -4.68
CA TYR A 165 -11.75 -0.93 -4.26
C TYR A 165 -11.55 0.06 -3.11
N TRP A 166 -10.56 -0.21 -2.26
CA TRP A 166 -10.05 0.73 -1.26
C TRP A 166 -9.01 1.65 -1.88
N ILE A 167 -9.04 2.91 -1.45
CA ILE A 167 -8.18 3.95 -2.00
C ILE A 167 -7.26 4.45 -0.88
N SER A 168 -5.95 4.31 -1.06
CA SER A 168 -4.96 4.79 -0.11
C SER A 168 -4.22 6.02 -0.66
N PHE A 169 -4.13 7.07 0.15
CA PHE A 169 -3.43 8.31 -0.21
C PHE A 169 -2.11 8.41 0.54
N ALA A 170 -1.03 8.62 -0.23
CA ALA A 170 0.31 8.88 0.29
C ALA A 170 0.60 10.38 0.42
N GLY A 171 1.82 10.72 0.85
CA GLY A 171 2.24 12.11 1.04
C GLY A 171 2.12 13.02 -0.19
N ASN A 172 2.04 12.47 -1.40
CA ASN A 172 1.84 13.22 -2.65
C ASN A 172 0.52 14.00 -2.69
N VAL A 173 -0.53 13.58 -1.97
CA VAL A 173 -1.79 14.35 -1.87
C VAL A 173 -1.58 15.73 -1.25
N THR A 174 -0.51 15.89 -0.44
CA THR A 174 -0.15 17.15 0.20
C THR A 174 0.58 18.12 -0.74
N PHE A 175 1.01 17.67 -1.93
CA PHE A 175 1.82 18.51 -2.81
C PHE A 175 0.98 19.64 -3.42
N PRO A 176 1.53 20.87 -3.55
CA PRO A 176 0.78 22.01 -4.11
C PRO A 176 0.20 21.74 -5.51
N LYS A 177 0.90 20.95 -6.31
CA LYS A 177 0.53 20.61 -7.70
C LYS A 177 -0.35 19.37 -7.83
N ALA A 178 -1.02 18.94 -6.75
CA ALA A 178 -1.90 17.79 -6.76
C ALA A 178 -3.35 18.13 -6.30
N PRO A 179 -4.01 19.17 -6.89
CA PRO A 179 -5.38 19.51 -6.51
C PRO A 179 -6.36 18.38 -6.82
N GLU A 180 -6.14 17.64 -7.91
CA GLU A 180 -7.01 16.53 -8.35
C GLU A 180 -7.00 15.37 -7.34
N LEU A 181 -5.85 15.09 -6.70
CA LEU A 181 -5.76 14.07 -5.65
C LEU A 181 -6.51 14.51 -4.38
N ARG A 182 -6.49 15.80 -4.04
CA ARG A 182 -7.27 16.34 -2.91
C ARG A 182 -8.76 16.26 -3.17
N GLU A 183 -9.18 16.57 -4.40
CA GLU A 183 -10.58 16.40 -4.81
C GLU A 183 -10.99 14.92 -4.75
N ALA A 184 -10.14 14.01 -5.23
CA ALA A 184 -10.37 12.58 -5.12
C ALA A 184 -10.51 12.15 -3.64
N ALA A 185 -9.61 12.61 -2.76
CA ALA A 185 -9.66 12.30 -1.33
C ALA A 185 -10.95 12.80 -0.64
N ALA A 186 -11.47 13.94 -1.08
CA ALA A 186 -12.76 14.45 -0.60
C ALA A 186 -13.95 13.55 -1.00
N ARG A 187 -13.86 12.86 -2.14
CA ARG A 187 -14.95 12.05 -2.72
C ARG A 187 -14.94 10.59 -2.28
N VAL A 188 -13.80 10.04 -1.84
CA VAL A 188 -13.73 8.63 -1.41
C VAL A 188 -14.66 8.38 -0.23
N PRO A 189 -15.56 7.37 -0.27
CA PRO A 189 -16.41 7.02 0.87
C PRO A 189 -15.57 6.66 2.11
N ALA A 190 -16.03 7.06 3.29
CA ALA A 190 -15.33 6.84 4.55
C ALA A 190 -14.89 5.37 4.77
N HIS A 191 -15.72 4.42 4.36
CA HIS A 191 -15.47 2.98 4.49
C HIS A 191 -14.55 2.39 3.40
N ARG A 192 -13.98 3.22 2.52
CA ARG A 192 -13.04 2.83 1.46
C ARG A 192 -11.72 3.62 1.50
N LEU A 193 -11.55 4.45 2.53
CA LEU A 193 -10.41 5.34 2.67
C LEU A 193 -9.29 4.67 3.48
N LEU A 194 -8.06 4.77 2.97
CA LEU A 194 -6.82 4.51 3.69
C LEU A 194 -5.86 5.69 3.52
N VAL A 195 -4.87 5.76 4.38
CA VAL A 195 -3.72 6.67 4.27
C VAL A 195 -2.43 5.92 4.56
N GLU A 196 -1.35 6.38 3.95
CA GLU A 196 -0.04 5.76 4.02
C GLU A 196 1.09 6.79 3.91
N THR A 197 2.31 6.36 4.17
CA THR A 197 3.50 7.16 3.88
C THR A 197 4.15 6.82 2.56
N ASP A 198 4.16 5.55 2.16
CA ASP A 198 5.06 5.01 1.15
C ASP A 198 6.53 5.31 1.48
N SER A 199 6.87 5.32 2.80
CA SER A 199 8.21 5.64 3.27
C SER A 199 9.22 4.58 2.82
N PRO A 200 10.47 5.00 2.44
CA PRO A 200 11.08 6.34 2.61
C PRO A 200 10.72 7.36 1.52
N PHE A 201 9.82 7.05 0.62
CA PHE A 201 9.41 7.89 -0.52
C PHE A 201 8.34 8.92 -0.12
N LEU A 202 7.96 9.79 -1.04
CA LEU A 202 6.79 10.68 -1.01
C LEU A 202 6.60 11.49 0.28
N ALA A 203 7.69 11.94 0.93
CA ALA A 203 7.62 12.79 2.12
C ALA A 203 6.58 13.91 1.95
N PRO A 204 5.58 14.03 2.87
CA PRO A 204 4.53 15.04 2.76
C PRO A 204 5.08 16.45 2.87
N GLN A 205 4.31 17.46 2.43
CA GLN A 205 4.75 18.85 2.30
C GLN A 205 5.46 19.42 3.54
N PRO A 206 5.01 19.18 4.79
CA PRO A 206 5.70 19.73 5.97
C PRO A 206 7.14 19.23 6.16
N VAL A 207 7.49 18.07 5.59
CA VAL A 207 8.81 17.45 5.67
C VAL A 207 9.41 17.18 4.29
N ARG A 208 8.91 17.84 3.26
CA ARG A 208 9.38 17.69 1.87
C ARG A 208 10.88 17.91 1.76
N GLY A 209 11.56 16.99 1.04
CA GLY A 209 13.01 17.02 0.87
C GLY A 209 13.81 16.35 2.00
N LYS A 210 13.14 15.77 2.99
CA LYS A 210 13.73 14.87 3.99
C LYS A 210 13.30 13.43 3.74
N PRO A 211 14.01 12.42 4.29
CA PRO A 211 13.54 11.04 4.30
C PRO A 211 12.15 10.94 4.93
N ASN A 212 11.28 10.13 4.31
CA ASN A 212 9.95 9.88 4.86
C ASN A 212 10.00 8.72 5.87
N GLU A 213 9.08 8.74 6.85
CA GLU A 213 8.95 7.75 7.90
C GLU A 213 7.48 7.56 8.28
N PRO A 214 7.08 6.41 8.86
CA PRO A 214 5.68 6.14 9.22
C PRO A 214 5.00 7.22 10.06
N ARG A 215 5.73 7.90 10.97
CA ARG A 215 5.18 9.02 11.77
C ARG A 215 4.60 10.15 10.93
N HIS A 216 5.02 10.29 9.68
CA HIS A 216 4.57 11.38 8.81
C HIS A 216 3.20 11.10 8.16
N VAL A 217 2.62 9.90 8.29
CA VAL A 217 1.26 9.60 7.83
C VAL A 217 0.22 10.54 8.44
N VAL A 218 0.49 11.05 9.65
CA VAL A 218 -0.36 12.03 10.33
C VAL A 218 -0.52 13.31 9.49
N ALA A 219 0.51 13.75 8.77
CA ALA A 219 0.41 14.91 7.88
C ALA A 219 -0.47 14.64 6.66
N THR A 220 -0.38 13.45 6.09
CA THR A 220 -1.26 12.98 5.00
C THR A 220 -2.71 12.95 5.48
N ALA A 221 -2.99 12.31 6.62
CA ALA A 221 -4.33 12.20 7.18
C ALA A 221 -4.95 13.56 7.54
N ARG A 222 -4.16 14.52 8.06
CA ARG A 222 -4.62 15.89 8.33
C ARG A 222 -5.07 16.60 7.06
N LEU A 223 -4.31 16.49 5.98
CA LEU A 223 -4.72 17.09 4.71
C LEU A 223 -5.97 16.40 4.14
N VAL A 224 -6.06 15.07 4.25
CA VAL A 224 -7.27 14.34 3.84
C VAL A 224 -8.48 14.82 4.65
N ALA A 225 -8.36 15.03 5.95
CA ALA A 225 -9.42 15.57 6.80
C ALA A 225 -9.84 16.99 6.35
N GLU A 226 -8.86 17.86 6.08
CA GLU A 226 -9.11 19.21 5.55
C GLU A 226 -9.86 19.16 4.21
N ALA A 227 -9.38 18.34 3.24
CA ALA A 227 -10.02 18.18 1.95
C ALA A 227 -11.47 17.67 2.04
N ARG A 228 -11.77 16.83 3.03
CA ARG A 228 -13.09 16.27 3.31
C ARG A 228 -14.01 17.21 4.14
N GLY A 229 -13.46 18.26 4.71
CA GLY A 229 -14.19 19.16 5.59
C GLY A 229 -14.63 18.51 6.91
N VAL A 230 -13.84 17.54 7.43
CA VAL A 230 -14.08 16.84 8.70
C VAL A 230 -12.88 17.02 9.64
N ASP A 231 -13.02 16.69 10.90
CA ASP A 231 -11.91 16.72 11.85
C ASP A 231 -10.94 15.52 11.62
N PHE A 232 -9.72 15.67 12.12
CA PHE A 232 -8.69 14.65 12.02
C PHE A 232 -9.11 13.33 12.71
N ALA A 233 -9.78 13.40 13.87
CA ALA A 233 -10.20 12.22 14.62
C ALA A 233 -11.22 11.38 13.84
N THR A 234 -12.06 12.01 13.02
CA THR A 234 -12.98 11.30 12.12
C THR A 234 -12.21 10.47 11.07
N VAL A 235 -11.23 11.08 10.39
CA VAL A 235 -10.40 10.35 9.41
C VAL A 235 -9.58 9.24 10.09
N GLU A 236 -9.00 9.52 11.26
CA GLU A 236 -8.26 8.52 12.03
C GLU A 236 -9.12 7.30 12.35
N ALA A 237 -10.33 7.51 12.87
CA ALA A 237 -11.26 6.43 13.20
C ALA A 237 -11.71 5.64 11.95
N ASP A 238 -11.95 6.33 10.83
CA ASP A 238 -12.31 5.68 9.57
C ASP A 238 -11.19 4.79 9.05
N VAL A 239 -9.95 5.30 9.00
CA VAL A 239 -8.76 4.58 8.56
C VAL A 239 -8.46 3.38 9.46
N GLU A 240 -8.54 3.55 10.79
CA GLU A 240 -8.32 2.45 11.74
C GLU A 240 -9.35 1.34 11.57
N ARG A 241 -10.63 1.69 11.44
CA ARG A 241 -11.68 0.70 11.18
C ARG A 241 -11.47 -0.04 9.86
N ASN A 242 -11.12 0.67 8.79
CA ASN A 242 -10.91 0.10 7.47
C ASN A 242 -9.68 -0.83 7.45
N ALA A 243 -8.58 -0.40 8.06
CA ALA A 243 -7.37 -1.21 8.15
C ALA A 243 -7.57 -2.44 9.04
N ALA A 244 -8.31 -2.32 10.15
CA ALA A 244 -8.67 -3.47 10.98
C ALA A 244 -9.48 -4.51 10.19
N ALA A 245 -10.45 -4.07 9.39
CA ALA A 245 -11.26 -4.96 8.55
C ALA A 245 -10.46 -5.63 7.42
N LEU A 246 -9.45 -4.94 6.88
CA LEU A 246 -8.62 -5.45 5.79
C LEU A 246 -7.50 -6.38 6.27
N PHE A 247 -6.80 -5.98 7.33
CA PHE A 247 -5.54 -6.60 7.75
C PHE A 247 -5.67 -7.46 9.01
N GLY A 248 -6.85 -7.53 9.62
CA GLY A 248 -7.09 -8.36 10.79
C GLY A 248 -6.40 -7.85 12.06
N TRP A 249 -6.24 -6.56 12.22
CA TRP A 249 -5.68 -5.92 13.43
C TRP A 249 -6.67 -5.83 14.56
#